data_fcf42c368b0d45f599e361e6fba2d9e0
#
_entry.id   fcf42c368b0d45f599e361e6fba2d9e0
#
_cell.length_a   1.000
_cell.length_b   1.000
_cell.length_c   1.000
_cell.angle_alpha   90.00
_cell.angle_beta   90.00
_cell.angle_gamma   90.00
#
_symmetry.space_group_name_H-M   'P 1'
#
loop_
_entity.id
_entity.type
_entity.pdbx_description
1 polymer ?
#
loop_
_entity_poly.entity_id
_entity_poly.type
_entity_poly.pdbx_seq_one_letter_code
_entity_poly.pdbx_strand_id
1 'polypeptide(L)'
;MLEGPRKVTALRESDEASEKITATHDAYEREFGVIHRRTLTLGRDGGWLIGEDGLEPAAKRKSIKKKPIALRFHLHPAIRVDVQEPEIVKLHLPSGTIWTFSCEKPVSVEDSILFASQDGSRRMTQLVIAETTDVGRIKWSLVREGGSTNTR
;
A
#
# COMPACT_ATOMS: atom_id res chain seq x y z
N MET A 1 3.65 -16.59 18.58
CA MET A 1 4.68 -15.66 18.07
C MET A 1 4.69 -15.79 16.56
N LEU A 2 4.30 -14.75 15.83
CA LEU A 2 4.40 -14.76 14.37
C LEU A 2 5.89 -14.68 14.02
N GLU A 3 6.42 -15.72 13.41
CA GLU A 3 7.78 -15.67 12.86
C GLU A 3 7.80 -14.65 11.71
N GLY A 4 8.77 -13.75 11.71
CA GLY A 4 8.98 -12.80 10.62
C GLY A 4 9.38 -13.51 9.31
N PRO A 5 9.50 -12.74 8.21
CA PRO A 5 9.93 -13.30 6.93
C PRO A 5 11.34 -13.90 7.06
N ARG A 6 11.56 -15.05 6.40
CA ARG A 6 12.87 -15.70 6.33
C ARG A 6 13.65 -15.24 5.11
N LYS A 7 12.96 -14.92 4.04
CA LYS A 7 13.53 -14.44 2.78
C LYS A 7 12.88 -13.13 2.36
N VAL A 8 13.71 -12.12 2.21
CA VAL A 8 13.32 -10.81 1.69
C VAL A 8 14.23 -10.48 0.53
N THR A 9 13.65 -10.01 -0.58
CA THR A 9 14.41 -9.52 -1.73
C THR A 9 13.96 -8.11 -2.06
N ALA A 10 14.85 -7.30 -2.59
CA ALA A 10 14.54 -5.98 -3.12
C ALA A 10 15.38 -5.70 -4.38
N LEU A 11 14.73 -5.12 -5.38
CA LEU A 11 15.35 -4.65 -6.61
C LEU A 11 14.97 -3.19 -6.82
N ARG A 12 15.94 -2.35 -7.16
CA ARG A 12 15.73 -0.96 -7.54
C ARG A 12 16.08 -0.77 -9.01
N GLU A 13 15.20 -0.10 -9.73
CA GLU A 13 15.37 0.29 -11.13
C GLU A 13 15.11 1.79 -11.24
N SER A 14 15.82 2.46 -12.14
CA SER A 14 15.75 3.92 -12.28
C SER A 14 15.82 4.28 -13.77
N ASP A 15 14.95 5.18 -14.19
CA ASP A 15 14.96 5.78 -15.52
C ASP A 15 14.85 7.32 -15.43
N GLU A 16 14.72 8.00 -16.57
CA GLU A 16 14.61 9.47 -16.61
C GLU A 16 13.31 9.98 -15.99
N ALA A 17 12.24 9.20 -15.95
CA ALA A 17 10.92 9.59 -15.54
C ALA A 17 10.57 9.15 -14.11
N SER A 18 11.16 8.05 -13.63
CA SER A 18 10.75 7.41 -12.38
C SER A 18 11.84 6.61 -11.68
N GLU A 19 11.59 6.34 -10.41
CA GLU A 19 12.29 5.36 -9.58
C GLU A 19 11.35 4.23 -9.23
N LYS A 20 11.78 2.99 -9.42
CA LYS A 20 10.97 1.81 -9.13
C LYS A 20 11.67 0.90 -8.14
N ILE A 21 10.95 0.43 -7.14
CA ILE A 21 11.40 -0.57 -6.18
C ILE A 21 10.42 -1.74 -6.20
N THR A 22 10.95 -2.94 -6.37
CA THR A 22 10.20 -4.18 -6.22
C THR A 22 10.76 -4.97 -5.05
N ALA A 23 9.92 -5.27 -4.06
CA ALA A 23 10.30 -6.07 -2.90
C ALA A 23 9.39 -7.29 -2.75
N THR A 24 9.95 -8.39 -2.27
CA THR A 24 9.19 -9.61 -1.96
C THR A 24 9.53 -10.11 -0.58
N HIS A 25 8.60 -10.79 0.07
CA HIS A 25 8.85 -11.54 1.28
C HIS A 25 7.97 -12.78 1.38
N ASP A 26 8.46 -13.77 2.10
CA ASP A 26 7.83 -15.09 2.28
C ASP A 26 7.05 -15.26 3.60
N ALA A 27 6.78 -14.18 4.32
CA ALA A 27 6.11 -14.25 5.63
C ALA A 27 4.77 -14.97 5.60
N TYR A 28 4.09 -14.96 4.46
CA TYR A 28 2.77 -15.58 4.25
C TYR A 28 2.82 -16.97 3.60
N GLU A 29 4.02 -17.45 3.22
CA GLU A 29 4.17 -18.75 2.57
C GLU A 29 3.70 -19.91 3.44
N ARG A 30 4.10 -19.89 4.70
CA ARG A 30 3.81 -20.99 5.64
C ARG A 30 2.32 -21.13 5.94
N GLU A 31 1.64 -20.02 6.16
CA GLU A 31 0.24 -20.00 6.58
C GLU A 31 -0.74 -20.05 5.42
N PHE A 32 -0.47 -19.25 4.37
CA PHE A 32 -1.40 -19.04 3.25
C PHE A 32 -0.93 -19.64 1.93
N GLY A 33 0.34 -20.04 1.83
CA GLY A 33 0.92 -20.57 0.60
C GLY A 33 1.24 -19.53 -0.46
N VAL A 34 1.38 -18.25 -0.06
CA VAL A 34 1.64 -17.14 -0.96
C VAL A 34 2.89 -16.35 -0.56
N ILE A 35 3.53 -15.75 -1.56
CA ILE A 35 4.60 -14.75 -1.40
C ILE A 35 4.01 -13.39 -1.72
N HIS A 36 4.26 -12.42 -0.86
CA HIS A 36 3.87 -11.03 -1.10
C HIS A 36 4.96 -10.32 -1.91
N ARG A 37 4.53 -9.65 -2.96
CA ARG A 37 5.36 -8.75 -3.78
C ARG A 37 4.75 -7.36 -3.75
N ARG A 38 5.56 -6.36 -3.42
CA ARG A 38 5.17 -4.95 -3.56
C ARG A 38 6.08 -4.26 -4.56
N THR A 39 5.48 -3.58 -5.52
CA THR A 39 6.17 -2.70 -6.46
C THR A 39 5.71 -1.27 -6.21
N LEU A 40 6.66 -0.36 -6.03
CA LEU A 40 6.43 1.07 -5.88
C LEU A 40 7.15 1.81 -6.99
N THR A 41 6.45 2.67 -7.71
CA THR A 41 7.03 3.54 -8.74
C THR A 41 6.75 4.99 -8.39
N LEU A 42 7.81 5.75 -8.11
CA LEU A 42 7.76 7.16 -7.75
C LEU A 42 8.17 8.02 -8.93
N GLY A 43 7.35 9.00 -9.30
CA GLY A 43 7.69 10.00 -10.31
C GLY A 43 8.87 10.87 -9.86
N ARG A 44 9.75 11.22 -10.79
CA ARG A 44 10.94 12.05 -10.50
C ARG A 44 10.62 13.43 -9.98
N ASP A 45 9.48 13.99 -10.36
CA ASP A 45 8.98 15.25 -9.83
C ASP A 45 8.40 15.15 -8.41
N GLY A 46 8.29 13.94 -7.87
CA GLY A 46 7.68 13.67 -6.57
C GLY A 46 6.17 13.92 -6.53
N GLY A 47 5.51 14.02 -7.69
CA GLY A 47 4.10 14.35 -7.81
C GLY A 47 3.17 13.13 -7.81
N TRP A 48 3.70 11.92 -7.97
CA TRP A 48 2.90 10.71 -8.01
C TRP A 48 3.67 9.47 -7.54
N LEU A 49 2.94 8.55 -6.94
CA LEU A 49 3.41 7.24 -6.52
C LEU A 49 2.38 6.19 -6.95
N ILE A 50 2.82 5.20 -7.70
CA ILE A 50 1.99 4.05 -8.08
C ILE A 50 2.48 2.83 -7.31
N GLY A 51 1.56 2.10 -6.71
CA GLY A 51 1.81 0.85 -6.02
C GLY A 51 1.06 -0.32 -6.63
N GLU A 52 1.69 -1.48 -6.57
CA GLU A 52 1.08 -2.76 -6.88
C GLU A 52 1.47 -3.76 -5.80
N ASP A 53 0.48 -4.34 -5.14
CA ASP A 53 0.64 -5.43 -4.18
C ASP A 53 0.16 -6.73 -4.82
N GLY A 54 1.06 -7.69 -4.97
CA GLY A 54 0.78 -9.00 -5.54
C GLY A 54 0.91 -10.11 -4.51
N LEU A 55 0.02 -11.10 -4.59
CA LEU A 55 0.09 -12.35 -3.86
C LEU A 55 0.29 -13.48 -4.86
N GLU A 56 1.49 -14.02 -4.89
CA GLU A 56 1.90 -15.07 -5.82
C GLU A 56 1.91 -16.43 -5.13
N PRO A 57 1.47 -17.52 -5.78
CA PRO A 57 1.62 -18.85 -5.23
C PRO A 57 3.09 -19.15 -4.94
N ALA A 58 3.39 -19.65 -3.76
CA ALA A 58 4.72 -20.13 -3.45
C ALA A 58 5.04 -21.38 -4.29
N ALA A 59 6.24 -21.46 -4.87
CA ALA A 59 6.65 -22.49 -5.83
C ALA A 59 6.47 -23.95 -5.32
N LYS A 60 6.48 -24.13 -4.00
CA LYS A 60 6.33 -25.45 -3.34
C LYS A 60 4.88 -25.78 -2.97
N ARG A 61 3.92 -24.91 -3.25
CA ARG A 61 2.51 -25.09 -2.87
C ARG A 61 1.66 -25.38 -4.10
N LYS A 62 0.86 -26.46 -4.03
CA LYS A 62 -0.06 -26.86 -5.11
C LYS A 62 -1.36 -26.07 -5.10
N SER A 63 -1.68 -25.37 -4.01
CA SER A 63 -2.91 -24.56 -3.89
C SER A 63 -2.73 -23.43 -2.90
N ILE A 64 -3.38 -22.29 -3.19
CA ILE A 64 -3.52 -21.15 -2.29
C ILE A 64 -4.74 -21.41 -1.40
N LYS A 65 -4.57 -21.21 -0.09
CA LYS A 65 -5.71 -21.21 0.83
C LYS A 65 -6.41 -19.86 0.74
N LYS A 66 -7.67 -19.87 0.31
CA LYS A 66 -8.49 -18.67 0.30
C LYS A 66 -8.77 -18.20 1.72
N LYS A 67 -8.20 -17.05 2.09
CA LYS A 67 -8.30 -16.44 3.41
C LYS A 67 -8.49 -14.94 3.28
N PRO A 68 -9.23 -14.29 4.21
CA PRO A 68 -9.33 -12.83 4.22
C PRO A 68 -7.97 -12.22 4.52
N ILE A 69 -7.67 -11.13 3.80
CA ILE A 69 -6.50 -10.28 3.99
C ILE A 69 -6.92 -8.81 3.97
N ALA A 70 -6.06 -7.94 4.46
CA ALA A 70 -6.26 -6.50 4.36
C ALA A 70 -4.94 -5.83 3.98
N LEU A 71 -5.01 -4.97 2.97
CA LEU A 71 -3.97 -4.02 2.64
C LEU A 71 -4.24 -2.75 3.44
N ARG A 72 -3.27 -2.31 4.25
CA ARG A 72 -3.44 -1.19 5.19
C ARG A 72 -2.41 -0.10 4.92
N PHE A 73 -2.89 1.15 4.88
CA PHE A 73 -2.07 2.34 4.75
C PHE A 73 -2.31 3.21 5.98
N HIS A 74 -1.35 3.22 6.90
CA HIS A 74 -1.40 4.06 8.09
C HIS A 74 -1.04 5.50 7.73
N LEU A 75 -1.91 6.43 8.11
CA LEU A 75 -1.73 7.85 7.81
C LEU A 75 -1.20 8.57 9.05
N HIS A 76 -0.40 9.63 8.81
CA HIS A 76 0.03 10.51 9.88
C HIS A 76 -1.19 11.16 10.56
N PRO A 77 -1.21 11.34 11.90
CA PRO A 77 -2.36 11.89 12.64
C PRO A 77 -2.85 13.26 12.16
N ALA A 78 -1.97 14.06 11.58
CA ALA A 78 -2.30 15.39 11.06
C ALA A 78 -2.97 15.38 9.68
N ILE A 79 -3.07 14.22 9.02
CA ILE A 79 -3.73 14.11 7.71
C ILE A 79 -5.24 13.99 7.91
N ARG A 80 -5.99 14.88 7.27
CA ARG A 80 -7.44 14.81 7.18
C ARG A 80 -7.86 14.01 5.95
N VAL A 81 -8.75 13.06 6.15
CA VAL A 81 -9.24 12.14 5.10
C VAL A 81 -10.62 12.59 4.65
N ASP A 82 -10.84 12.62 3.34
CA ASP A 82 -12.10 12.96 2.71
C ASP A 82 -12.42 11.93 1.62
N VAL A 83 -13.43 11.09 1.88
CA VAL A 83 -13.86 10.04 0.96
C VAL A 83 -14.74 10.66 -0.13
N GLN A 84 -14.30 10.59 -1.37
CA GLN A 84 -15.03 11.10 -2.53
C GLN A 84 -15.93 10.03 -3.14
N GLU A 85 -15.36 8.86 -3.37
CA GLU A 85 -16.00 7.67 -3.93
C GLU A 85 -15.42 6.44 -3.21
N PRO A 86 -16.03 5.24 -3.34
CA PRO A 86 -15.50 4.03 -2.69
C PRO A 86 -14.03 3.75 -3.03
N GLU A 87 -13.58 4.10 -4.23
CA GLU A 87 -12.25 3.88 -4.75
C GLU A 87 -11.34 5.12 -4.71
N ILE A 88 -11.86 6.29 -4.28
CA ILE A 88 -11.15 7.59 -4.33
C ILE A 88 -11.24 8.32 -3.00
N VAL A 89 -10.08 8.62 -2.44
CA VAL A 89 -9.94 9.29 -1.14
C VAL A 89 -8.97 10.46 -1.26
N LYS A 90 -9.37 11.66 -0.82
CA LYS A 90 -8.49 12.82 -0.71
C LYS A 90 -7.82 12.88 0.65
N LEU A 91 -6.52 13.14 0.64
CA LEU A 91 -5.67 13.29 1.82
C LEU A 91 -5.21 14.75 1.89
N HIS A 92 -5.70 15.47 2.89
CA HIS A 92 -5.35 16.88 3.11
C HIS A 92 -4.22 16.97 4.14
N LEU A 93 -3.07 17.48 3.70
CA LEU A 93 -1.91 17.69 4.56
C LEU A 93 -2.01 19.04 5.28
N PRO A 94 -1.36 19.21 6.44
CA PRO A 94 -1.31 20.48 7.16
C PRO A 94 -0.74 21.64 6.34
N SER A 95 0.13 21.33 5.36
CA SER A 95 0.71 22.30 4.43
C SER A 95 -0.31 22.90 3.44
N GLY A 96 -1.53 22.37 3.39
CA GLY A 96 -2.53 22.70 2.36
C GLY A 96 -2.41 21.87 1.09
N THR A 97 -1.38 21.03 0.97
CA THR A 97 -1.23 20.10 -0.16
C THR A 97 -2.28 19.00 -0.06
N ILE A 98 -2.87 18.67 -1.21
CA ILE A 98 -3.86 17.58 -1.32
C ILE A 98 -3.27 16.48 -2.18
N TRP A 99 -3.42 15.23 -1.71
CA TRP A 99 -3.11 14.03 -2.47
C TRP A 99 -4.36 13.22 -2.67
N THR A 100 -4.54 12.68 -3.86
CA THR A 100 -5.63 11.75 -4.17
C THR A 100 -5.09 10.33 -4.13
N PHE A 101 -5.63 9.53 -3.21
CA PHE A 101 -5.45 8.09 -3.20
C PHE A 101 -6.54 7.45 -4.05
N SER A 102 -6.15 6.59 -4.99
CA SER A 102 -7.08 5.82 -5.82
C SER A 102 -6.70 4.34 -5.80
N CYS A 103 -7.69 3.48 -5.80
CA CYS A 103 -7.50 2.03 -5.85
C CYS A 103 -8.53 1.42 -6.80
N GLU A 104 -8.20 0.30 -7.43
CA GLU A 104 -9.16 -0.47 -8.25
C GLU A 104 -10.19 -1.24 -7.41
N LYS A 105 -10.06 -1.21 -6.09
CA LYS A 105 -10.94 -1.84 -5.09
C LYS A 105 -11.46 -0.82 -4.11
N PRO A 106 -12.64 -1.05 -3.51
CA PRO A 106 -13.18 -0.16 -2.48
C PRO A 106 -12.23 0.00 -1.29
N VAL A 107 -12.14 1.22 -0.79
CA VAL A 107 -11.29 1.63 0.32
C VAL A 107 -12.17 2.02 1.51
N SER A 108 -11.97 1.40 2.66
CA SER A 108 -12.57 1.84 3.90
C SER A 108 -11.59 2.70 4.71
N VAL A 109 -12.12 3.63 5.48
CA VAL A 109 -11.37 4.47 6.40
C VAL A 109 -11.64 3.97 7.81
N GLU A 110 -10.59 3.56 8.50
CA GLU A 110 -10.69 2.99 9.84
C GLU A 110 -9.78 3.74 10.82
N ASP A 111 -10.16 3.73 12.09
CA ASP A 111 -9.28 4.20 13.16
C ASP A 111 -8.13 3.23 13.39
N SER A 112 -6.96 3.79 13.71
CA SER A 112 -5.75 3.06 14.10
C SER A 112 -5.11 3.71 15.31
N ILE A 113 -4.14 3.05 15.93
CA ILE A 113 -3.43 3.54 17.10
C ILE A 113 -1.94 3.55 16.83
N LEU A 114 -1.28 4.70 17.07
CA LEU A 114 0.17 4.83 17.06
C LEU A 114 0.71 4.67 18.49
N PHE A 115 1.52 3.64 18.72
CA PHE A 115 2.13 3.36 20.03
C PHE A 115 3.52 4.01 20.23
N ALA A 116 3.98 4.84 19.31
CA ALA A 116 5.38 5.27 19.19
C ALA A 116 5.69 6.65 19.80
N SER A 117 4.99 7.12 20.83
CA SER A 117 5.36 8.39 21.48
C SER A 117 5.60 8.22 22.96
N GLN A 118 6.53 9.00 23.53
CA GLN A 118 6.75 9.07 24.98
C GLN A 118 5.52 9.62 25.73
N ASP A 119 4.58 10.24 25.01
CA ASP A 119 3.37 10.85 25.53
C ASP A 119 2.11 9.94 25.44
N GLY A 120 2.28 8.65 25.13
CA GLY A 120 1.20 7.68 25.01
C GLY A 120 0.73 7.39 23.56
N SER A 121 -0.38 6.68 23.44
CA SER A 121 -0.97 6.33 22.14
C SER A 121 -1.70 7.50 21.51
N ARG A 122 -1.49 7.73 20.19
CA ARG A 122 -2.27 8.70 19.40
C ARG A 122 -3.20 7.98 18.44
N ARG A 123 -4.41 8.51 18.30
CA ARG A 123 -5.33 8.06 17.24
C ARG A 123 -4.75 8.42 15.88
N MET A 124 -4.79 7.47 14.98
CA MET A 124 -4.44 7.61 13.56
C MET A 124 -5.60 7.14 12.73
N THR A 125 -5.58 7.51 11.47
CA THR A 125 -6.48 6.97 10.46
C THR A 125 -5.70 6.02 9.55
N GLN A 126 -6.32 4.97 9.11
CA GLN A 126 -5.78 4.07 8.09
C GLN A 126 -6.77 3.87 6.95
N LEU A 127 -6.25 3.75 5.74
CA LEU A 127 -7.00 3.27 4.60
C LEU A 127 -6.86 1.75 4.55
N VAL A 128 -7.97 1.06 4.33
CA VAL A 128 -8.01 -0.41 4.34
C VAL A 128 -8.69 -0.93 3.09
N ILE A 129 -8.03 -1.84 2.41
CA ILE A 129 -8.57 -2.58 1.27
C ILE A 129 -8.71 -4.03 1.70
N ALA A 130 -9.94 -4.50 1.83
CA ALA A 130 -10.26 -5.87 2.22
C ALA A 130 -10.36 -6.76 0.99
N GLU A 131 -9.61 -7.86 1.00
CA GLU A 131 -9.55 -8.83 -0.09
C GLU A 131 -9.33 -10.25 0.44
N THR A 132 -9.12 -11.17 -0.45
CA THR A 132 -8.74 -12.55 -0.14
C THR A 132 -7.41 -12.92 -0.80
N THR A 133 -6.73 -13.92 -0.30
CA THR A 133 -5.39 -14.34 -0.75
C THR A 133 -5.31 -14.74 -2.22
N ASP A 134 -6.45 -15.01 -2.87
CA ASP A 134 -6.57 -15.36 -4.29
C ASP A 134 -6.79 -14.15 -5.22
N VAL A 135 -6.72 -12.92 -4.68
CA VAL A 135 -6.92 -11.68 -5.48
C VAL A 135 -5.90 -11.51 -6.62
N GLY A 136 -4.74 -12.14 -6.51
CA GLY A 136 -3.63 -11.99 -7.43
C GLY A 136 -2.87 -10.70 -7.18
N ARG A 137 -3.39 -9.55 -7.60
CA ARG A 137 -2.76 -8.23 -7.37
C ARG A 137 -3.78 -7.13 -7.18
N ILE A 138 -3.35 -6.08 -6.48
CA ILE A 138 -4.12 -4.87 -6.22
C ILE A 138 -3.26 -3.67 -6.63
N LYS A 139 -3.81 -2.81 -7.52
CA LYS A 139 -3.18 -1.56 -7.93
C LYS A 139 -3.78 -0.39 -7.20
N TRP A 140 -2.92 0.54 -6.80
CA TRP A 140 -3.31 1.78 -6.16
C TRP A 140 -2.35 2.91 -6.55
N SER A 141 -2.76 4.15 -6.34
CA SER A 141 -1.94 5.31 -6.63
C SER A 141 -2.16 6.44 -5.63
N LEU A 142 -1.13 7.27 -5.49
CA LEU A 142 -1.17 8.56 -4.83
C LEU A 142 -0.72 9.62 -5.82
N VAL A 143 -1.56 10.63 -6.06
CA VAL A 143 -1.28 11.73 -6.99
C VAL A 143 -1.50 13.05 -6.27
N ARG A 144 -0.50 13.93 -6.33
CA ARG A 144 -0.58 15.28 -5.77
C ARG A 144 -1.42 16.16 -6.68
N GLU A 145 -2.43 16.84 -6.12
CA GLU A 145 -3.21 17.82 -6.88
C GLU A 145 -2.34 19.02 -7.30
N GLY A 146 -2.54 19.50 -8.52
CA GLY A 146 -1.75 20.59 -9.11
C GLY A 146 -0.38 20.16 -9.65
N GLY A 147 -0.01 18.87 -9.57
CA GLY A 147 1.12 18.28 -10.27
C GLY A 147 0.76 17.91 -11.70
N SER A 148 1.58 18.30 -12.67
CA SER A 148 1.39 17.90 -14.08
C SER A 148 1.59 16.40 -14.21
N THR A 149 0.52 15.64 -14.43
CA THR A 149 0.62 14.25 -14.89
C THR A 149 1.01 14.29 -16.36
N ASN A 150 2.32 14.26 -16.63
CA ASN A 150 2.79 13.95 -17.97
C ASN A 150 2.66 12.44 -18.17
N THR A 151 1.45 12.01 -18.47
CA THR A 151 1.21 10.68 -19.02
C THR A 151 1.53 10.74 -20.50
N ARG A 152 2.67 10.23 -20.88
CA ARG A 152 2.94 9.79 -22.25
C ARG A 152 3.04 8.29 -22.29
#